data_473a1845b5cc663e486fa5374973e521
#
_entry.id   473a1845b5cc663e486fa5374973e521
#
_cell.length_a   1.000
_cell.length_b   1.000
_cell.length_c   1.000
_cell.angle_alpha   90.00
_cell.angle_beta   90.00
_cell.angle_gamma   90.00
#
_symmetry.space_group_name_H-M   'P 1'
#
loop_
_entity.id
_entity.type
_entity.pdbx_description
1 polymer ?
#
loop_
_entity_poly.entity_id
_entity_poly.type
_entity_poly.pdbx_seq_one_letter_code
_entity_poly.pdbx_strand_id
1 'polypeptide(L)'
;MKKLLVTVLAIALSFSLAACKGNKQSEVEKIIAEAEDMTLVELMAKAYEESNGKALEGIGNSSRGKTAGEAFVLAMKELYPDYTGVINWQQPKENSIFQMLTSDSQSPNPVFSMTLIQDGSQIQSKMVETGILRNFIPLEFRESAGVNVEKDGMPLTLQTLNKVFMYNNLGTKTFDNVWDFVKQGEAPLFMGLESEPVGFNFLLMLTKDEYANIVKQAFDALDATEKAYFQPIVDGLAAKASQLKLGPNGKYSLAWIKLWTEQINVMTDDGPIMSELVTTSAVDETALLVYSKLRSISETETSSVNNVTVAAYVPGFQGFGGFGYKHFLMIPDSSPMPWTAAAFIAYMVTVEAGFHPWGKDMGGYSANPSLRLDHTRDGFVDGVDTFPAKNDRGYDWWVSTGVYGGRLIIEDPIYASSVAFTVGEWILSL
;
A
#
# COMPACT_ATOMS: atom_id res chain seq x y z
N MET A 1 18.91 41.56 -54.75
CA MET A 1 18.18 40.62 -53.92
C MET A 1 19.07 39.47 -53.38
N LYS A 2 20.23 39.81 -52.74
CA LYS A 2 21.15 38.79 -52.18
C LYS A 2 21.70 39.15 -50.78
N LYS A 3 21.07 40.10 -50.07
CA LYS A 3 21.53 40.53 -48.74
C LYS A 3 20.48 40.35 -47.63
N LEU A 4 19.34 39.68 -47.89
CA LEU A 4 18.27 39.48 -46.91
C LEU A 4 18.17 38.04 -46.38
N LEU A 5 19.04 37.13 -46.82
CA LEU A 5 18.96 35.70 -46.45
C LEU A 5 19.99 35.28 -45.40
N VAL A 6 20.87 36.15 -44.95
CA VAL A 6 21.92 35.82 -43.96
C VAL A 6 21.55 36.23 -42.55
N THR A 7 20.56 37.11 -42.38
CA THR A 7 20.20 37.64 -41.03
C THR A 7 19.14 36.78 -40.33
N VAL A 8 18.44 35.90 -41.02
CA VAL A 8 17.42 35.02 -40.42
C VAL A 8 18.01 33.72 -39.85
N LEU A 9 19.21 33.32 -40.32
CA LEU A 9 19.85 32.07 -39.86
C LEU A 9 20.67 32.27 -38.55
N ALA A 10 20.96 33.51 -38.15
CA ALA A 10 21.71 33.80 -36.93
C ALA A 10 20.82 33.93 -35.68
N ILE A 11 19.50 34.10 -35.84
CA ILE A 11 18.55 34.21 -34.72
C ILE A 11 18.01 32.82 -34.29
N ALA A 12 18.08 31.82 -35.16
CA ALA A 12 17.62 30.44 -34.84
C ALA A 12 18.64 29.61 -34.04
N LEU A 13 19.90 30.06 -33.94
CA LEU A 13 20.95 29.35 -33.16
C LEU A 13 21.14 29.88 -31.72
N SER A 14 20.49 30.98 -31.35
CA SER A 14 20.64 31.56 -30.01
C SER A 14 19.56 31.10 -29.02
N PHE A 15 18.56 30.33 -29.44
CA PHE A 15 17.52 29.80 -28.56
C PHE A 15 17.71 28.31 -28.12
N SER A 16 18.78 27.67 -28.57
CA SER A 16 19.04 26.25 -28.22
C SER A 16 20.08 26.05 -27.09
N LEU A 17 20.51 27.12 -26.41
CA LEU A 17 21.50 27.03 -25.31
C LEU A 17 20.96 27.37 -23.93
N ALA A 18 19.62 27.51 -23.77
CA ALA A 18 19.01 27.84 -22.49
C ALA A 18 18.24 26.66 -21.84
N ALA A 19 18.39 25.41 -22.35
CA ALA A 19 17.65 24.26 -21.86
C ALA A 19 18.54 23.08 -21.43
N CYS A 20 19.71 23.40 -20.83
CA CYS A 20 20.49 22.44 -20.05
C CYS A 20 21.03 23.14 -18.80
N LYS A 21 20.13 23.58 -17.90
CA LYS A 21 20.48 23.55 -16.49
C LYS A 21 20.39 22.07 -16.12
N GLY A 22 21.50 21.37 -16.19
CA GLY A 22 21.64 20.06 -15.57
C GLY A 22 21.20 20.24 -14.12
N ASN A 23 20.10 19.59 -13.72
CA ASN A 23 19.73 19.48 -12.31
C ASN A 23 20.98 18.90 -11.63
N LYS A 24 21.65 19.69 -10.81
CA LYS A 24 22.72 19.16 -9.98
C LYS A 24 22.06 18.14 -9.05
N GLN A 25 22.49 16.91 -9.16
CA GLN A 25 22.09 15.84 -8.25
C GLN A 25 22.26 16.34 -6.80
N SER A 26 21.24 16.10 -5.97
CA SER A 26 21.31 16.48 -4.56
C SER A 26 22.38 15.66 -3.83
N GLU A 27 22.77 16.09 -2.63
CA GLU A 27 23.71 15.30 -1.82
C GLU A 27 23.08 13.96 -1.40
N VAL A 28 21.79 13.94 -1.07
CA VAL A 28 21.05 12.72 -0.73
C VAL A 28 20.97 11.78 -1.92
N GLU A 29 20.73 12.27 -3.13
CA GLU A 29 20.77 11.43 -4.34
C GLU A 29 22.12 10.75 -4.57
N LYS A 30 23.23 11.44 -4.30
CA LYS A 30 24.56 10.83 -4.42
C LYS A 30 24.80 9.76 -3.37
N ILE A 31 24.37 10.04 -2.12
CA ILE A 31 24.47 9.09 -1.03
C ILE A 31 23.63 7.83 -1.33
N ILE A 32 22.41 8.01 -1.83
CA ILE A 32 21.56 6.88 -2.23
C ILE A 32 22.24 6.04 -3.32
N ALA A 33 22.79 6.70 -4.36
CA ALA A 33 23.47 5.99 -5.43
C ALA A 33 24.71 5.19 -4.94
N GLU A 34 25.44 5.70 -3.95
CA GLU A 34 26.54 4.97 -3.30
C GLU A 34 25.97 3.83 -2.41
N ALA A 35 24.94 4.11 -1.63
CA ALA A 35 24.32 3.18 -0.70
C ALA A 35 23.67 1.96 -1.39
N GLU A 36 23.17 2.12 -2.61
CA GLU A 36 22.57 1.03 -3.38
C GLU A 36 23.56 -0.06 -3.80
N ASP A 37 24.85 0.23 -3.79
CA ASP A 37 25.91 -0.74 -4.09
C ASP A 37 26.61 -1.29 -2.83
N MET A 38 26.14 -0.88 -1.63
CA MET A 38 26.73 -1.30 -0.35
C MET A 38 25.95 -2.43 0.29
N THR A 39 26.67 -3.30 0.98
CA THR A 39 26.08 -4.32 1.85
C THR A 39 25.47 -3.69 3.11
N LEU A 40 24.55 -4.39 3.78
CA LEU A 40 23.98 -3.93 5.04
C LEU A 40 25.04 -3.63 6.10
N VAL A 41 26.12 -4.45 6.17
CA VAL A 41 27.22 -4.24 7.13
C VAL A 41 27.94 -2.91 6.84
N GLU A 42 28.22 -2.61 5.58
CA GLU A 42 28.82 -1.33 5.18
C GLU A 42 27.89 -0.15 5.46
N LEU A 43 26.59 -0.30 5.18
CA LEU A 43 25.58 0.72 5.52
C LEU A 43 25.51 0.96 7.04
N MET A 44 25.57 -0.10 7.85
CA MET A 44 25.57 0.04 9.32
C MET A 44 26.83 0.72 9.83
N ALA A 45 27.99 0.53 9.18
CA ALA A 45 29.20 1.27 9.49
C ALA A 45 29.04 2.78 9.21
N LYS A 46 28.46 3.14 8.05
CA LYS A 46 28.13 4.53 7.70
C LYS A 46 27.12 5.15 8.67
N ALA A 47 26.10 4.37 9.06
CA ALA A 47 25.11 4.79 10.04
C ALA A 47 25.73 5.06 11.42
N TYR A 48 26.69 4.23 11.84
CA TYR A 48 27.42 4.47 13.08
C TYR A 48 28.20 5.81 13.03
N GLU A 49 28.94 6.07 11.96
CA GLU A 49 29.68 7.33 11.79
C GLU A 49 28.76 8.54 11.80
N GLU A 50 27.56 8.43 11.18
CA GLU A 50 26.62 9.55 11.03
C GLU A 50 25.81 9.82 12.29
N SER A 51 25.30 8.78 12.97
CA SER A 51 24.24 8.90 13.98
C SER A 51 24.65 8.51 15.41
N ASN A 52 25.90 8.06 15.67
CA ASN A 52 26.29 7.79 17.05
C ASN A 52 26.16 9.03 17.93
N GLY A 53 25.42 8.93 19.03
CA GLY A 53 25.10 10.05 19.92
C GLY A 53 24.04 11.02 19.44
N LYS A 54 23.35 10.71 18.33
CA LYS A 54 22.29 11.56 17.74
C LYS A 54 20.95 10.82 17.64
N ALA A 55 19.90 11.55 17.31
CA ALA A 55 18.58 11.02 17.04
C ALA A 55 18.25 11.13 15.55
N LEU A 56 17.85 10.01 14.91
CA LEU A 56 17.18 10.03 13.63
C LEU A 56 15.68 10.25 13.85
N GLU A 57 15.12 11.22 13.15
CA GLU A 57 13.66 11.46 13.14
C GLU A 57 13.03 10.76 11.94
N GLY A 58 12.19 9.77 12.20
CA GLY A 58 11.38 9.07 11.21
C GLY A 58 9.90 9.48 11.32
N ILE A 59 9.18 9.39 10.20
CA ILE A 59 7.75 9.71 10.14
C ILE A 59 7.00 8.67 9.32
N GLY A 60 5.84 8.19 9.77
CA GLY A 60 5.08 7.21 9.02
C GLY A 60 3.67 6.95 9.51
N ASN A 61 2.84 6.38 8.64
CA ASN A 61 1.44 6.09 8.95
C ASN A 61 1.23 4.91 9.91
N SER A 62 2.28 4.23 10.35
CA SER A 62 2.20 3.09 11.27
C SER A 62 3.00 3.32 12.55
N SER A 63 2.42 3.00 13.71
CA SER A 63 3.12 3.02 15.02
C SER A 63 4.26 2.01 15.12
N ARG A 64 4.31 1.01 14.23
CA ARG A 64 5.33 -0.04 14.23
C ARG A 64 6.73 0.47 13.91
N GLY A 65 6.84 1.65 13.29
CA GLY A 65 8.14 2.31 13.09
C GLY A 65 8.93 2.55 14.38
N LYS A 66 8.24 2.78 15.50
CA LYS A 66 8.90 2.87 16.81
C LYS A 66 9.57 1.55 17.22
N THR A 67 8.84 0.44 17.16
CA THR A 67 9.38 -0.89 17.51
C THR A 67 10.48 -1.34 16.54
N ALA A 68 10.32 -1.02 15.26
CA ALA A 68 11.36 -1.28 14.25
C ALA A 68 12.64 -0.47 14.53
N GLY A 69 12.49 0.79 14.94
CA GLY A 69 13.61 1.64 15.35
C GLY A 69 14.33 1.10 16.58
N GLU A 70 13.60 0.59 17.58
CA GLU A 70 14.16 -0.07 18.75
C GLU A 70 14.96 -1.32 18.35
N ALA A 71 14.44 -2.14 17.43
CA ALA A 71 15.13 -3.32 16.92
C ALA A 71 16.42 -2.95 16.15
N PHE A 72 16.38 -1.91 15.31
CA PHE A 72 17.56 -1.41 14.63
C PHE A 72 18.64 -0.93 15.60
N VAL A 73 18.26 -0.15 16.62
CA VAL A 73 19.20 0.33 17.64
C VAL A 73 19.85 -0.84 18.42
N LEU A 74 19.09 -1.90 18.68
CA LEU A 74 19.66 -3.12 19.29
C LEU A 74 20.69 -3.77 18.36
N ALA A 75 20.39 -3.95 17.10
CA ALA A 75 21.32 -4.50 16.11
C ALA A 75 22.59 -3.63 15.97
N MET A 76 22.44 -2.30 15.99
CA MET A 76 23.59 -1.38 16.01
C MET A 76 24.47 -1.58 17.24
N LYS A 77 23.90 -1.78 18.43
CA LYS A 77 24.65 -2.03 19.66
C LYS A 77 25.34 -3.38 19.70
N GLU A 78 24.82 -4.38 19.02
CA GLU A 78 25.47 -5.68 18.86
C GLU A 78 26.76 -5.55 18.04
N LEU A 79 26.74 -4.71 16.97
CA LEU A 79 27.91 -4.45 16.14
C LEU A 79 28.87 -3.43 16.75
N TYR A 80 28.33 -2.41 17.38
CA TYR A 80 29.03 -1.27 17.95
C TYR A 80 28.58 -1.07 19.41
N PRO A 81 29.24 -1.70 20.42
CA PRO A 81 28.79 -1.65 21.83
C PRO A 81 28.71 -0.26 22.45
N ASP A 82 29.41 0.71 21.89
CA ASP A 82 29.38 2.13 22.28
C ASP A 82 28.37 2.97 21.49
N TYR A 83 27.54 2.37 20.65
CA TYR A 83 26.49 3.08 19.93
C TYR A 83 25.41 3.61 20.88
N THR A 84 25.16 4.91 20.82
CA THR A 84 24.18 5.62 21.65
C THR A 84 23.14 6.38 20.83
N GLY A 85 23.13 6.18 19.50
CA GLY A 85 22.10 6.74 18.64
C GLY A 85 20.70 6.21 18.96
N VAL A 86 19.69 6.97 18.61
CA VAL A 86 18.28 6.61 18.83
C VAL A 86 17.46 6.89 17.56
N ILE A 87 16.31 6.20 17.43
CA ILE A 87 15.34 6.48 16.38
C ILE A 87 14.07 6.97 17.06
N ASN A 88 13.66 8.21 16.78
CA ASN A 88 12.37 8.75 17.13
C ASN A 88 11.40 8.52 15.96
N TRP A 89 10.15 8.20 16.31
CA TRP A 89 9.15 7.92 15.29
C TRP A 89 7.88 8.72 15.54
N GLN A 90 7.48 9.51 14.53
CA GLN A 90 6.23 10.25 14.54
C GLN A 90 5.19 9.53 13.70
N GLN A 91 3.95 9.47 14.19
CA GLN A 91 2.83 8.85 13.48
C GLN A 91 1.71 9.87 13.25
N PRO A 92 1.81 10.70 12.21
CA PRO A 92 0.69 11.54 11.82
C PRO A 92 -0.45 10.67 11.28
N LYS A 93 -1.67 11.15 11.48
CA LYS A 93 -2.86 10.53 10.88
C LYS A 93 -3.07 11.03 9.45
N GLU A 94 -3.65 10.16 8.61
CA GLU A 94 -4.15 10.50 7.29
C GLU A 94 -3.11 11.19 6.39
N ASN A 95 -3.59 12.15 5.63
CA ASN A 95 -2.80 12.91 4.66
C ASN A 95 -1.91 14.00 5.26
N SER A 96 -1.93 14.21 6.58
CA SER A 96 -1.07 15.20 7.23
C SER A 96 0.43 14.92 7.06
N ILE A 97 0.80 13.66 6.82
CA ILE A 97 2.18 13.26 6.53
C ILE A 97 2.76 13.98 5.31
N PHE A 98 1.96 14.16 4.24
CA PHE A 98 2.41 14.84 3.01
C PHE A 98 2.66 16.33 3.26
N GLN A 99 1.82 16.97 4.07
CA GLN A 99 2.02 18.38 4.45
C GLN A 99 3.26 18.56 5.33
N MET A 100 3.47 17.64 6.28
CA MET A 100 4.65 17.69 7.16
C MET A 100 5.95 17.50 6.36
N LEU A 101 6.01 16.48 5.48
CA LEU A 101 7.18 16.25 4.62
C LEU A 101 7.44 17.42 3.67
N THR A 102 6.38 18.00 3.07
CA THR A 102 6.52 19.16 2.19
C THR A 102 7.04 20.39 2.96
N SER A 103 6.51 20.64 4.16
CA SER A 103 6.98 21.76 5.00
C SER A 103 8.42 21.55 5.47
N ASP A 104 8.78 20.32 5.85
CA ASP A 104 10.13 19.98 6.28
C ASP A 104 11.14 20.14 5.15
N SER A 105 10.80 19.72 3.93
CA SER A 105 11.68 19.87 2.75
C SER A 105 12.00 21.33 2.39
N GLN A 106 11.16 22.25 2.82
CA GLN A 106 11.34 23.71 2.60
C GLN A 106 11.99 24.39 3.81
N SER A 107 12.22 23.66 4.90
CA SER A 107 12.85 24.17 6.11
C SER A 107 14.35 24.41 5.90
N PRO A 108 14.92 25.51 6.44
CA PRO A 108 16.37 25.65 6.49
C PRO A 108 17.07 24.61 7.40
N ASN A 109 16.31 23.96 8.27
CA ASN A 109 16.78 22.91 9.16
C ASN A 109 15.80 21.74 9.10
N PRO A 110 15.84 20.90 8.05
CA PRO A 110 14.98 19.73 7.93
C PRO A 110 15.31 18.72 9.03
N VAL A 111 14.30 17.99 9.47
CA VAL A 111 14.44 17.05 10.59
C VAL A 111 14.16 15.60 10.20
N PHE A 112 13.27 15.34 9.23
CA PHE A 112 12.91 13.98 8.88
C PHE A 112 13.95 13.32 7.98
N SER A 113 14.41 12.13 8.39
CA SER A 113 15.44 11.38 7.67
C SER A 113 14.88 10.23 6.87
N MET A 114 13.75 9.67 7.26
CA MET A 114 13.05 8.63 6.50
C MET A 114 11.55 8.67 6.72
N THR A 115 10.81 8.06 5.80
CA THR A 115 9.35 7.96 5.89
C THR A 115 8.82 6.60 5.49
N LEU A 116 7.64 6.24 6.07
CA LEU A 116 6.80 5.14 5.65
C LEU A 116 5.40 5.66 5.31
N ILE A 117 4.97 5.43 4.08
CA ILE A 117 3.69 5.93 3.55
C ILE A 117 2.84 4.76 3.06
N GLN A 118 1.52 4.85 3.28
CA GLN A 118 0.52 3.86 2.87
C GLN A 118 -0.28 4.27 1.62
N ASP A 119 -0.11 5.49 1.14
CA ASP A 119 -0.88 6.03 0.02
C ASP A 119 -0.03 6.09 -1.25
N GLY A 120 -0.13 5.05 -2.07
CA GLY A 120 0.62 4.94 -3.31
C GLY A 120 0.24 5.98 -4.36
N SER A 121 -1.02 6.43 -4.43
CA SER A 121 -1.44 7.41 -5.43
C SER A 121 -0.83 8.78 -5.20
N GLN A 122 -0.73 9.20 -3.95
CA GLN A 122 -0.17 10.51 -3.59
C GLN A 122 1.36 10.48 -3.48
N ILE A 123 1.95 9.35 -3.05
CA ILE A 123 3.42 9.25 -2.94
C ILE A 123 4.10 9.50 -4.29
N GLN A 124 3.56 8.92 -5.37
CA GLN A 124 4.13 9.10 -6.70
C GLN A 124 4.01 10.55 -7.17
N SER A 125 2.80 11.09 -7.21
CA SER A 125 2.53 12.41 -7.80
C SER A 125 3.00 13.58 -6.94
N LYS A 126 2.86 13.48 -5.61
CA LYS A 126 3.17 14.60 -4.70
C LYS A 126 4.59 14.59 -4.18
N MET A 127 5.24 13.43 -4.11
CA MET A 127 6.51 13.29 -3.40
C MET A 127 7.65 12.88 -4.33
N VAL A 128 7.48 11.85 -5.13
CA VAL A 128 8.55 11.33 -6.00
C VAL A 128 8.76 12.24 -7.21
N GLU A 129 7.69 12.55 -7.95
CA GLU A 129 7.77 13.39 -9.16
C GLU A 129 8.20 14.82 -8.85
N THR A 130 7.90 15.31 -7.65
CA THR A 130 8.32 16.64 -7.17
C THR A 130 9.74 16.65 -6.59
N GLY A 131 10.35 15.48 -6.41
CA GLY A 131 11.69 15.34 -5.85
C GLY A 131 11.79 15.57 -4.34
N ILE A 132 10.65 15.57 -3.62
CA ILE A 132 10.64 15.68 -2.14
C ILE A 132 11.13 14.39 -1.49
N LEU A 133 10.75 13.23 -2.06
CA LEU A 133 11.21 11.93 -1.62
C LEU A 133 12.04 11.23 -2.68
N ARG A 134 13.04 10.48 -2.22
CA ARG A 134 13.92 9.65 -3.04
C ARG A 134 13.71 8.19 -2.71
N ASN A 135 13.69 7.38 -3.76
CA ASN A 135 13.65 5.94 -3.62
C ASN A 135 15.06 5.40 -3.34
N PHE A 136 15.16 4.37 -2.52
CA PHE A 136 16.39 3.64 -2.23
C PHE A 136 16.10 2.15 -2.26
N ILE A 137 16.86 1.37 -3.03
CA ILE A 137 16.68 -0.08 -3.15
C ILE A 137 17.96 -0.78 -2.66
N PRO A 138 17.94 -1.36 -1.44
CA PRO A 138 19.12 -2.04 -0.89
C PRO A 138 19.66 -3.16 -1.79
N LEU A 139 20.98 -3.35 -1.81
CA LEU A 139 21.65 -4.37 -2.61
C LEU A 139 21.10 -5.78 -2.31
N GLU A 140 21.08 -6.18 -1.03
CA GLU A 140 20.61 -7.53 -0.64
C GLU A 140 19.11 -7.72 -0.90
N PHE A 141 18.31 -6.65 -0.90
CA PHE A 141 16.91 -6.75 -1.30
C PHE A 141 16.80 -7.08 -2.79
N ARG A 142 17.57 -6.39 -3.66
CA ARG A 142 17.57 -6.65 -5.12
C ARG A 142 18.04 -8.06 -5.44
N GLU A 143 18.97 -8.60 -4.64
CA GLU A 143 19.57 -9.91 -4.85
C GLU A 143 18.81 -11.05 -4.16
N SER A 144 17.85 -10.75 -3.29
CA SER A 144 17.05 -11.76 -2.60
C SER A 144 16.18 -12.56 -3.57
N ALA A 145 16.19 -13.86 -3.39
CA ALA A 145 15.44 -14.78 -4.26
C ALA A 145 13.94 -14.50 -4.23
N GLY A 146 13.33 -14.34 -5.41
CA GLY A 146 11.91 -14.12 -5.57
C GLY A 146 11.44 -12.68 -5.36
N VAL A 147 12.32 -11.74 -5.04
CA VAL A 147 12.00 -10.31 -5.05
C VAL A 147 11.71 -9.84 -6.47
N ASN A 148 10.62 -9.09 -6.64
CA ASN A 148 10.27 -8.46 -7.91
C ASN A 148 10.50 -6.95 -7.81
N VAL A 149 11.68 -6.49 -8.23
CA VAL A 149 12.08 -5.07 -8.15
C VAL A 149 11.15 -4.16 -8.97
N GLU A 150 10.58 -4.62 -10.08
CA GLU A 150 9.64 -3.81 -10.88
C GLU A 150 8.33 -3.54 -10.15
N LYS A 151 7.88 -4.51 -9.33
CA LYS A 151 6.62 -4.38 -8.57
C LYS A 151 6.81 -3.79 -7.17
N ASP A 152 7.94 -4.08 -6.54
CA ASP A 152 8.14 -3.83 -5.11
C ASP A 152 9.34 -2.92 -4.81
N GLY A 153 10.10 -2.52 -5.85
CA GLY A 153 11.27 -1.66 -5.68
C GLY A 153 11.01 -0.17 -5.97
N MET A 154 9.92 0.20 -6.68
CA MET A 154 9.73 1.59 -7.12
C MET A 154 8.25 2.02 -6.99
N PRO A 155 7.88 2.66 -5.86
CA PRO A 155 8.64 2.91 -4.63
C PRO A 155 8.96 1.62 -3.86
N LEU A 156 10.04 1.63 -3.07
CA LEU A 156 10.42 0.45 -2.28
C LEU A 156 9.29 0.05 -1.33
N THR A 157 8.80 -1.16 -1.52
CA THR A 157 7.76 -1.76 -0.69
C THR A 157 8.38 -2.52 0.49
N LEU A 158 7.99 -2.19 1.71
CA LEU A 158 8.32 -2.97 2.90
C LEU A 158 7.47 -4.23 2.97
N GLN A 159 6.16 -4.05 2.83
CA GLN A 159 5.16 -5.10 2.99
C GLN A 159 3.87 -4.77 2.26
N THR A 160 3.07 -5.81 2.03
CA THR A 160 1.67 -5.71 1.61
C THR A 160 0.78 -6.14 2.77
N LEU A 161 -0.22 -5.33 3.11
CA LEU A 161 -1.30 -5.71 4.03
C LEU A 161 -2.58 -5.91 3.22
N ASN A 162 -3.56 -6.58 3.82
CA ASN A 162 -4.82 -6.88 3.14
C ASN A 162 -6.03 -6.33 3.91
N LYS A 163 -6.90 -5.62 3.19
CA LYS A 163 -8.30 -5.39 3.57
C LYS A 163 -9.14 -6.41 2.81
N VAL A 164 -9.95 -7.18 3.50
CA VAL A 164 -10.71 -8.27 2.90
C VAL A 164 -12.19 -8.15 3.24
N PHE A 165 -13.03 -8.70 2.35
CA PHE A 165 -14.45 -8.80 2.61
C PHE A 165 -14.73 -9.85 3.68
N MET A 166 -15.47 -9.43 4.67
CA MET A 166 -15.97 -10.28 5.75
C MET A 166 -17.46 -10.05 5.94
N TYR A 167 -18.16 -11.04 6.48
CA TYR A 167 -19.55 -10.89 6.86
C TYR A 167 -19.87 -11.67 8.13
N ASN A 168 -20.87 -11.20 8.87
CA ASN A 168 -21.42 -11.91 10.01
C ASN A 168 -22.26 -13.08 9.51
N ASN A 169 -21.94 -14.29 9.97
CA ASN A 169 -22.51 -15.54 9.47
C ASN A 169 -23.64 -16.12 10.34
N LEU A 170 -24.17 -15.32 11.27
CA LEU A 170 -25.29 -15.76 12.13
C LEU A 170 -26.64 -15.75 11.43
N GLY A 171 -26.72 -15.16 10.24
CA GLY A 171 -27.93 -15.12 9.44
C GLY A 171 -28.02 -16.23 8.39
N THR A 172 -28.76 -15.94 7.34
CA THR A 172 -29.03 -16.89 6.25
C THR A 172 -28.50 -16.43 4.89
N LYS A 173 -28.00 -15.20 4.79
CA LYS A 173 -27.42 -14.70 3.54
C LYS A 173 -26.09 -15.41 3.27
N THR A 174 -25.82 -15.63 2.00
CA THR A 174 -24.52 -16.09 1.49
C THR A 174 -23.91 -15.00 0.63
N PHE A 175 -22.61 -14.85 0.75
CA PHE A 175 -21.83 -13.89 -0.02
C PHE A 175 -20.75 -14.67 -0.77
N ASP A 176 -21.11 -15.21 -1.93
CA ASP A 176 -20.24 -16.04 -2.76
C ASP A 176 -19.78 -15.34 -4.04
N ASN A 177 -20.21 -14.09 -4.23
CA ASN A 177 -19.79 -13.22 -5.33
C ASN A 177 -19.50 -11.80 -4.81
N VAL A 178 -18.48 -11.14 -5.37
CA VAL A 178 -18.16 -9.77 -4.98
C VAL A 178 -19.30 -8.77 -5.25
N TRP A 179 -20.21 -9.07 -6.18
CA TRP A 179 -21.41 -8.26 -6.44
C TRP A 179 -22.46 -8.35 -5.33
N ASP A 180 -22.40 -9.36 -4.46
CA ASP A 180 -23.31 -9.49 -3.33
C ASP A 180 -23.17 -8.34 -2.34
N PHE A 181 -21.96 -7.80 -2.19
CA PHE A 181 -21.66 -6.68 -1.29
C PHE A 181 -22.22 -5.34 -1.77
N VAL A 182 -22.72 -5.26 -2.99
CA VAL A 182 -23.29 -4.04 -3.60
C VAL A 182 -24.72 -4.23 -4.08
N LYS A 183 -25.41 -5.27 -3.59
CA LYS A 183 -26.86 -5.45 -3.83
C LYS A 183 -27.66 -4.39 -3.10
N GLN A 184 -28.84 -4.12 -3.61
CA GLN A 184 -29.77 -3.18 -2.96
C GLN A 184 -30.09 -3.62 -1.51
N GLY A 185 -29.86 -2.71 -0.57
CA GLY A 185 -30.12 -2.95 0.85
C GLY A 185 -28.91 -3.50 1.61
N GLU A 186 -27.80 -3.78 0.95
CA GLU A 186 -26.52 -3.98 1.63
C GLU A 186 -25.95 -2.62 2.07
N ALA A 187 -25.28 -2.61 3.22
CA ALA A 187 -24.65 -1.40 3.78
C ALA A 187 -23.29 -1.77 4.39
N PRO A 188 -22.31 -2.16 3.56
CA PRO A 188 -21.03 -2.66 4.07
C PRO A 188 -20.35 -1.64 4.98
N LEU A 189 -19.88 -2.10 6.14
CA LEU A 189 -19.05 -1.30 7.04
C LEU A 189 -17.70 -1.02 6.39
N PHE A 190 -17.35 0.25 6.28
CA PHE A 190 -16.10 0.67 5.66
C PHE A 190 -15.62 2.02 6.21
N MET A 191 -14.33 2.29 6.13
CA MET A 191 -13.77 3.61 6.46
C MET A 191 -14.09 4.62 5.36
N GLY A 192 -14.27 5.89 5.75
CA GLY A 192 -14.61 6.96 4.79
C GLY A 192 -13.50 7.20 3.77
N LEU A 193 -13.88 7.40 2.51
CA LEU A 193 -12.94 7.56 1.39
C LEU A 193 -12.02 8.78 1.50
N GLU A 194 -12.50 9.86 2.12
CA GLU A 194 -11.72 11.10 2.30
C GLU A 194 -10.68 10.96 3.43
N SER A 195 -11.01 10.19 4.46
CA SER A 195 -10.16 9.99 5.64
C SER A 195 -9.21 8.80 5.51
N GLU A 196 -9.51 7.86 4.60
CA GLU A 196 -8.78 6.62 4.40
C GLU A 196 -8.26 6.49 2.95
N PRO A 197 -7.03 6.97 2.68
CA PRO A 197 -6.46 6.91 1.32
C PRO A 197 -6.36 5.48 0.76
N VAL A 198 -6.18 4.47 1.61
CA VAL A 198 -6.12 3.07 1.20
C VAL A 198 -7.43 2.62 0.55
N GLY A 199 -8.59 3.02 1.12
CA GLY A 199 -9.89 2.73 0.54
C GLY A 199 -10.12 3.43 -0.80
N PHE A 200 -9.66 4.66 -0.93
CA PHE A 200 -9.71 5.39 -2.18
C PHE A 200 -8.83 4.73 -3.27
N ASN A 201 -7.59 4.35 -2.92
CA ASN A 201 -6.70 3.65 -3.83
C ASN A 201 -7.27 2.30 -4.29
N PHE A 202 -7.96 1.57 -3.41
CA PHE A 202 -8.69 0.36 -3.79
C PHE A 202 -9.66 0.61 -4.94
N LEU A 203 -10.48 1.65 -4.85
CA LEU A 203 -11.45 1.99 -5.90
C LEU A 203 -10.75 2.42 -7.20
N LEU A 204 -9.64 3.17 -7.13
CA LEU A 204 -8.83 3.50 -8.30
C LEU A 204 -8.31 2.23 -8.98
N MET A 205 -7.76 1.30 -8.20
CA MET A 205 -7.20 0.06 -8.72
C MET A 205 -8.22 -0.83 -9.43
N LEU A 206 -9.49 -0.82 -9.00
CA LEU A 206 -10.57 -1.56 -9.69
C LEU A 206 -10.72 -1.17 -11.16
N THR A 207 -10.27 0.02 -11.56
CA THR A 207 -10.37 0.48 -12.94
C THR A 207 -9.22 0.03 -13.85
N LYS A 208 -8.17 -0.62 -13.31
CA LYS A 208 -7.11 -1.24 -14.09
C LYS A 208 -7.67 -2.42 -14.88
N ASP A 209 -7.28 -2.56 -16.14
CA ASP A 209 -7.89 -3.53 -17.08
C ASP A 209 -7.93 -4.95 -16.53
N GLU A 210 -6.84 -5.40 -15.89
CA GLU A 210 -6.78 -6.73 -15.29
C GLU A 210 -7.85 -6.93 -14.21
N TYR A 211 -8.07 -5.93 -13.35
CA TYR A 211 -9.05 -5.98 -12.28
C TYR A 211 -10.47 -5.72 -12.77
N ALA A 212 -10.65 -4.84 -13.75
CA ALA A 212 -11.93 -4.65 -14.42
C ALA A 212 -12.43 -5.95 -15.09
N ASN A 213 -11.49 -6.77 -15.59
CA ASN A 213 -11.82 -8.09 -16.12
C ASN A 213 -12.31 -9.05 -15.01
N ILE A 214 -11.71 -9.01 -13.81
CA ILE A 214 -12.16 -9.80 -12.66
C ILE A 214 -13.58 -9.39 -12.25
N VAL A 215 -13.87 -8.10 -12.16
CA VAL A 215 -15.22 -7.57 -11.86
C VAL A 215 -16.24 -8.06 -12.88
N LYS A 216 -15.89 -8.00 -14.18
CA LYS A 216 -16.76 -8.51 -15.25
C LYS A 216 -16.99 -10.02 -15.16
N GLN A 217 -15.96 -10.80 -14.92
CA GLN A 217 -16.10 -12.27 -14.82
C GLN A 217 -17.00 -12.64 -13.65
N ALA A 218 -16.88 -11.95 -12.51
CA ALA A 218 -17.79 -12.12 -11.39
C ALA A 218 -19.24 -11.75 -11.77
N PHE A 219 -19.44 -10.67 -12.54
CA PHE A 219 -20.74 -10.31 -13.09
C PHE A 219 -21.30 -11.43 -14.00
N ASP A 220 -20.48 -12.00 -14.87
CA ASP A 220 -20.87 -13.08 -15.78
C ASP A 220 -21.30 -14.35 -15.02
N ALA A 221 -20.81 -14.56 -13.80
CA ALA A 221 -21.17 -15.68 -12.95
C ALA A 221 -22.49 -15.50 -12.19
N LEU A 222 -23.05 -14.29 -12.10
CA LEU A 222 -24.35 -14.01 -11.47
C LEU A 222 -25.49 -14.76 -12.16
N ASP A 223 -26.56 -15.00 -11.44
CA ASP A 223 -27.77 -15.58 -12.01
C ASP A 223 -28.53 -14.58 -12.94
N ALA A 224 -29.57 -15.03 -13.59
CA ALA A 224 -30.31 -14.21 -14.56
C ALA A 224 -31.05 -13.03 -13.89
N THR A 225 -31.53 -13.21 -12.67
CA THR A 225 -32.24 -12.16 -11.90
C THR A 225 -31.28 -11.08 -11.46
N GLU A 226 -30.14 -11.47 -10.93
CA GLU A 226 -29.08 -10.57 -10.50
C GLU A 226 -28.50 -9.79 -11.69
N LYS A 227 -28.23 -10.47 -12.80
CA LYS A 227 -27.83 -9.80 -14.04
C LYS A 227 -28.83 -8.78 -14.52
N ALA A 228 -30.12 -9.11 -14.50
CA ALA A 228 -31.18 -8.19 -14.89
C ALA A 228 -31.23 -6.93 -13.99
N TYR A 229 -30.87 -7.07 -12.71
CA TYR A 229 -30.76 -5.94 -11.79
C TYR A 229 -29.55 -5.03 -12.10
N PHE A 230 -28.37 -5.61 -12.25
CA PHE A 230 -27.13 -4.84 -12.43
C PHE A 230 -26.90 -4.34 -13.87
N GLN A 231 -27.39 -5.04 -14.88
CA GLN A 231 -27.12 -4.73 -16.30
C GLN A 231 -27.46 -3.29 -16.69
N PRO A 232 -28.61 -2.71 -16.32
CA PRO A 232 -28.94 -1.32 -16.65
C PRO A 232 -27.93 -0.32 -16.04
N ILE A 233 -27.40 -0.61 -14.86
CA ILE A 233 -26.42 0.23 -14.18
C ILE A 233 -25.08 0.18 -14.92
N VAL A 234 -24.65 -1.03 -15.29
CA VAL A 234 -23.43 -1.27 -16.08
C VAL A 234 -23.51 -0.56 -17.43
N ASP A 235 -24.63 -0.69 -18.13
CA ASP A 235 -24.80 -0.08 -19.46
C ASP A 235 -24.89 1.45 -19.37
N GLY A 236 -25.51 1.98 -18.31
CA GLY A 236 -25.56 3.41 -18.05
C GLY A 236 -24.19 4.07 -17.85
N LEU A 237 -23.16 3.28 -17.48
CA LEU A 237 -21.79 3.77 -17.25
C LEU A 237 -20.84 3.56 -18.45
N ALA A 238 -21.30 2.98 -19.56
CA ALA A 238 -20.46 2.75 -20.73
C ALA A 238 -19.86 4.04 -21.31
N ALA A 239 -20.66 5.11 -21.42
CA ALA A 239 -20.21 6.42 -21.91
C ALA A 239 -19.18 7.04 -20.95
N LYS A 240 -19.40 6.93 -19.63
CA LYS A 240 -18.47 7.42 -18.61
C LYS A 240 -17.13 6.66 -18.67
N ALA A 241 -17.15 5.34 -18.79
CA ALA A 241 -15.92 4.54 -18.94
C ALA A 241 -15.11 5.00 -20.16
N SER A 242 -15.77 5.24 -21.30
CA SER A 242 -15.11 5.77 -22.49
C SER A 242 -14.54 7.18 -22.28
N GLN A 243 -15.28 8.07 -21.59
CA GLN A 243 -14.80 9.41 -21.26
C GLN A 243 -13.56 9.38 -20.37
N LEU A 244 -13.51 8.44 -19.40
CA LEU A 244 -12.38 8.23 -18.51
C LEU A 244 -11.25 7.42 -19.16
N LYS A 245 -11.38 7.04 -20.41
CA LYS A 245 -10.39 6.27 -21.20
C LYS A 245 -10.07 4.90 -20.56
N LEU A 246 -11.04 4.29 -19.91
CA LEU A 246 -10.89 2.96 -19.34
C LEU A 246 -11.03 1.90 -20.43
N GLY A 247 -10.44 0.73 -20.21
CA GLY A 247 -10.54 -0.40 -21.09
C GLY A 247 -11.96 -0.95 -21.25
N PRO A 248 -12.16 -1.99 -22.07
CA PRO A 248 -13.49 -2.46 -22.50
C PRO A 248 -14.39 -2.91 -21.35
N ASN A 249 -13.80 -3.35 -20.23
CA ASN A 249 -14.51 -3.80 -19.05
C ASN A 249 -14.66 -2.71 -17.97
N GLY A 250 -14.13 -1.52 -18.18
CA GLY A 250 -14.17 -0.41 -17.21
C GLY A 250 -15.59 -0.04 -16.75
N LYS A 251 -16.61 -0.23 -17.60
CA LYS A 251 -18.01 0.02 -17.20
C LYS A 251 -18.48 -0.86 -16.03
N TYR A 252 -17.98 -2.09 -15.91
CA TYR A 252 -18.31 -3.00 -14.81
C TYR A 252 -17.68 -2.51 -13.50
N SER A 253 -16.42 -2.08 -13.56
CA SER A 253 -15.73 -1.46 -12.42
C SER A 253 -16.46 -0.20 -11.94
N LEU A 254 -16.81 0.69 -12.88
CA LEU A 254 -17.54 1.92 -12.52
C LEU A 254 -18.92 1.62 -11.90
N ALA A 255 -19.62 0.59 -12.39
CA ALA A 255 -20.91 0.19 -11.82
C ALA A 255 -20.73 -0.34 -10.38
N TRP A 256 -19.75 -1.20 -10.16
CA TRP A 256 -19.44 -1.72 -8.84
C TRP A 256 -19.02 -0.59 -7.88
N ILE A 257 -18.10 0.30 -8.30
CA ILE A 257 -17.64 1.44 -7.51
C ILE A 257 -18.79 2.36 -7.13
N LYS A 258 -19.66 2.69 -8.10
CA LYS A 258 -20.83 3.54 -7.85
C LYS A 258 -21.74 2.94 -6.77
N LEU A 259 -22.11 1.67 -6.93
CA LEU A 259 -22.97 0.99 -5.96
C LEU A 259 -22.31 0.88 -4.58
N TRP A 260 -21.02 0.58 -4.54
CA TRP A 260 -20.24 0.54 -3.30
C TRP A 260 -20.27 1.89 -2.60
N THR A 261 -19.91 2.96 -3.30
CA THR A 261 -19.84 4.32 -2.74
C THR A 261 -21.19 4.82 -2.24
N GLU A 262 -22.28 4.46 -2.93
CA GLU A 262 -23.64 4.85 -2.54
C GLU A 262 -24.19 4.10 -1.32
N GLN A 263 -23.62 2.93 -0.99
CA GLN A 263 -24.22 2.02 0.01
C GLN A 263 -23.34 1.84 1.26
N ILE A 264 -22.07 2.18 1.23
CA ILE A 264 -21.19 1.99 2.40
C ILE A 264 -21.73 2.68 3.65
N ASN A 265 -21.66 1.97 4.78
CA ASN A 265 -21.86 2.54 6.11
C ASN A 265 -20.47 2.97 6.65
N VAL A 266 -20.25 4.29 6.71
CA VAL A 266 -18.95 4.87 7.03
C VAL A 266 -18.65 4.74 8.52
N MET A 267 -17.52 4.11 8.83
CA MET A 267 -16.98 3.93 10.17
C MET A 267 -15.67 4.70 10.35
N THR A 268 -15.26 4.89 11.60
CA THR A 268 -14.07 5.71 11.93
C THR A 268 -12.74 4.96 11.86
N ASP A 269 -12.74 3.63 12.02
CA ASP A 269 -11.52 2.79 12.03
C ASP A 269 -11.90 1.31 11.83
N ASP A 270 -10.95 0.48 11.40
CA ASP A 270 -11.10 -0.98 11.30
C ASP A 270 -11.40 -1.66 12.66
N GLY A 271 -11.00 -1.06 13.78
CA GLY A 271 -11.31 -1.57 15.12
C GLY A 271 -12.82 -1.55 15.42
N PRO A 272 -13.48 -0.39 15.35
CA PRO A 272 -14.94 -0.27 15.44
C PRO A 272 -15.68 -1.17 14.43
N ILE A 273 -15.23 -1.25 13.16
CA ILE A 273 -15.82 -2.14 12.16
C ILE A 273 -15.83 -3.59 12.67
N MET A 274 -14.67 -4.09 13.12
CA MET A 274 -14.59 -5.46 13.63
C MET A 274 -15.44 -5.67 14.88
N SER A 275 -15.47 -4.70 15.80
CA SER A 275 -16.26 -4.79 17.02
C SER A 275 -17.76 -4.87 16.72
N GLU A 276 -18.24 -4.14 15.71
CA GLU A 276 -19.62 -4.22 15.24
C GLU A 276 -19.92 -5.58 14.58
N LEU A 277 -19.08 -5.96 13.62
CA LEU A 277 -19.29 -7.15 12.78
C LEU A 277 -19.40 -8.45 13.56
N VAL A 278 -18.74 -8.59 14.73
CA VAL A 278 -18.75 -9.81 15.54
C VAL A 278 -19.93 -9.93 16.49
N THR A 279 -20.74 -8.89 16.61
CA THR A 279 -21.87 -8.89 17.55
C THR A 279 -22.98 -9.85 17.09
N THR A 280 -23.74 -10.36 18.06
CA THR A 280 -24.88 -11.23 17.75
C THR A 280 -26.06 -10.49 17.14
N SER A 281 -26.05 -9.16 17.15
CA SER A 281 -27.05 -8.29 16.53
C SER A 281 -26.75 -7.93 15.08
N ALA A 282 -25.49 -8.08 14.66
CA ALA A 282 -25.03 -7.72 13.32
C ALA A 282 -25.30 -8.83 12.27
N VAL A 283 -26.42 -9.50 12.37
CA VAL A 283 -26.81 -10.64 11.52
C VAL A 283 -26.77 -10.23 10.05
N ASP A 284 -26.02 -11.00 9.23
CA ASP A 284 -25.81 -10.76 7.79
C ASP A 284 -25.11 -9.44 7.45
N GLU A 285 -24.53 -8.73 8.43
CA GLU A 285 -23.79 -7.51 8.18
C GLU A 285 -22.47 -7.80 7.46
N THR A 286 -22.07 -6.90 6.58
CA THR A 286 -20.88 -7.05 5.73
C THR A 286 -19.87 -5.93 5.99
N ALA A 287 -18.59 -6.20 5.72
CA ALA A 287 -17.52 -5.23 5.90
C ALA A 287 -16.35 -5.46 4.94
N LEU A 288 -15.58 -4.39 4.69
CA LEU A 288 -14.23 -4.47 4.11
C LEU A 288 -13.25 -3.84 5.09
N LEU A 289 -12.36 -4.67 5.68
CA LEU A 289 -11.46 -4.24 6.74
C LEU A 289 -10.16 -5.05 6.76
N VAL A 290 -9.18 -4.55 7.52
CA VAL A 290 -7.87 -5.20 7.65
C VAL A 290 -8.02 -6.58 8.30
N TYR A 291 -7.52 -7.61 7.62
CA TYR A 291 -7.60 -9.00 8.07
C TYR A 291 -7.02 -9.22 9.47
N SER A 292 -5.93 -8.53 9.80
CA SER A 292 -5.25 -8.66 11.09
C SER A 292 -6.11 -8.28 12.31
N LYS A 293 -7.25 -7.64 12.11
CA LYS A 293 -8.19 -7.34 13.22
C LYS A 293 -8.84 -8.60 13.80
N LEU A 294 -8.91 -9.71 13.04
CA LEU A 294 -9.36 -11.01 13.56
C LEU A 294 -8.52 -11.51 14.74
N ARG A 295 -7.26 -11.11 14.79
CA ARG A 295 -6.34 -11.43 15.90
C ARG A 295 -6.88 -11.01 17.27
N SER A 296 -7.30 -9.73 17.41
CA SER A 296 -7.76 -9.18 18.70
C SER A 296 -8.98 -9.91 19.25
N ILE A 297 -9.80 -10.46 18.38
CA ILE A 297 -11.02 -11.19 18.76
C ILE A 297 -10.69 -12.62 19.12
N SER A 298 -9.77 -13.26 18.40
CA SER A 298 -9.36 -14.62 18.70
C SER A 298 -8.64 -14.79 20.03
N GLU A 299 -8.01 -13.72 20.53
CA GLU A 299 -7.30 -13.73 21.82
C GLU A 299 -8.23 -13.50 23.02
N THR A 300 -9.28 -12.69 22.84
CA THR A 300 -10.16 -12.26 23.94
C THR A 300 -11.50 -12.99 24.00
N GLU A 301 -12.04 -13.35 22.85
CA GLU A 301 -13.39 -13.92 22.71
C GLU A 301 -13.41 -15.00 21.62
N THR A 302 -12.92 -16.20 21.95
CA THR A 302 -12.84 -17.32 20.99
C THR A 302 -14.17 -17.70 20.34
N SER A 303 -15.31 -17.35 20.95
CA SER A 303 -16.64 -17.59 20.39
C SER A 303 -17.04 -16.58 19.31
N SER A 304 -16.59 -15.32 19.41
CA SER A 304 -17.01 -14.24 18.50
C SER A 304 -16.35 -14.34 17.12
N VAL A 305 -15.16 -14.90 17.02
CA VAL A 305 -14.50 -15.21 15.74
C VAL A 305 -15.33 -16.15 14.87
N ASN A 306 -16.10 -17.03 15.47
CA ASN A 306 -16.97 -17.96 14.75
C ASN A 306 -18.18 -17.27 14.10
N ASN A 307 -18.49 -16.03 14.50
CA ASN A 307 -19.57 -15.24 13.91
C ASN A 307 -19.18 -14.57 12.60
N VAL A 308 -17.90 -14.64 12.19
CA VAL A 308 -17.38 -13.95 11.02
C VAL A 308 -16.83 -14.93 10.01
N THR A 309 -17.21 -14.73 8.76
CA THR A 309 -16.67 -15.45 7.60
C THR A 309 -15.89 -14.48 6.71
N VAL A 310 -14.67 -14.89 6.32
CA VAL A 310 -13.90 -14.23 5.27
C VAL A 310 -14.45 -14.69 3.93
N ALA A 311 -15.01 -13.78 3.14
CA ALA A 311 -15.74 -14.13 1.92
C ALA A 311 -14.90 -14.94 0.93
N ALA A 312 -13.63 -14.59 0.73
CA ALA A 312 -12.72 -15.32 -0.15
C ALA A 312 -12.44 -16.77 0.29
N TYR A 313 -12.80 -17.14 1.53
CA TYR A 313 -12.66 -18.52 2.03
C TYR A 313 -13.87 -19.40 1.68
N VAL A 314 -14.97 -18.79 1.24
CA VAL A 314 -16.16 -19.52 0.77
C VAL A 314 -15.80 -20.29 -0.51
N PRO A 315 -16.05 -21.61 -0.56
CA PRO A 315 -15.78 -22.40 -1.76
C PRO A 315 -16.56 -21.86 -2.96
N GLY A 316 -15.85 -21.59 -4.06
CA GLY A 316 -16.49 -21.07 -5.29
C GLY A 316 -16.70 -19.56 -5.31
N PHE A 317 -16.23 -18.80 -4.31
CA PHE A 317 -16.31 -17.34 -4.30
C PHE A 317 -15.83 -16.73 -5.63
N GLN A 318 -16.64 -15.84 -6.19
CA GLN A 318 -16.41 -15.21 -7.48
C GLN A 318 -15.93 -13.74 -7.32
N GLY A 319 -14.90 -13.37 -8.07
CA GLY A 319 -14.34 -12.02 -8.06
C GLY A 319 -13.14 -11.87 -7.12
N PHE A 320 -12.97 -10.68 -6.60
CA PHE A 320 -11.85 -10.34 -5.72
C PHE A 320 -12.28 -10.39 -4.25
N GLY A 321 -11.42 -10.95 -3.40
CA GLY A 321 -11.69 -11.10 -1.96
C GLY A 321 -11.30 -9.89 -1.12
N GLY A 322 -10.65 -8.89 -1.73
CA GLY A 322 -10.20 -7.69 -1.03
C GLY A 322 -9.10 -6.94 -1.77
N PHE A 323 -8.40 -6.08 -1.03
CA PHE A 323 -7.35 -5.19 -1.52
C PHE A 323 -6.05 -5.37 -0.74
N GLY A 324 -4.96 -5.60 -1.46
CA GLY A 324 -3.60 -5.62 -0.93
C GLY A 324 -2.95 -4.24 -1.10
N TYR A 325 -2.85 -3.48 -0.02
CA TYR A 325 -2.19 -2.18 -0.01
C TYR A 325 -0.78 -2.27 0.51
N LYS A 326 0.07 -1.37 0.07
CA LYS A 326 1.50 -1.42 0.33
C LYS A 326 1.96 -0.36 1.33
N HIS A 327 3.03 -0.67 2.04
CA HIS A 327 3.79 0.27 2.83
C HIS A 327 5.08 0.60 2.09
N PHE A 328 5.26 1.86 1.74
CA PHE A 328 6.41 2.35 0.99
C PHE A 328 7.42 3.02 1.91
N LEU A 329 8.70 2.66 1.75
CA LEU A 329 9.83 3.26 2.48
C LEU A 329 10.59 4.19 1.56
N MET A 330 10.88 5.41 2.02
CA MET A 330 11.60 6.40 1.23
C MET A 330 12.46 7.31 2.09
N ILE A 331 13.39 8.02 1.46
CA ILE A 331 14.30 8.99 2.09
C ILE A 331 13.93 10.39 1.58
N PRO A 332 13.64 11.38 2.46
CA PRO A 332 13.50 12.77 2.04
C PRO A 332 14.77 13.30 1.37
N ASP A 333 14.63 14.05 0.28
CA ASP A 333 15.77 14.69 -0.41
C ASP A 333 16.51 15.73 0.47
N SER A 334 15.85 16.16 1.53
CA SER A 334 16.38 17.02 2.59
C SER A 334 16.89 16.28 3.82
N SER A 335 16.97 14.95 3.79
CA SER A 335 17.35 14.11 4.96
C SER A 335 18.65 14.57 5.60
N PRO A 336 18.66 14.87 6.92
CA PRO A 336 19.89 15.19 7.63
C PRO A 336 20.73 13.94 7.98
N MET A 337 20.16 12.72 7.87
CA MET A 337 20.85 11.46 8.17
C MET A 337 20.56 10.39 7.12
N PRO A 338 20.96 10.60 5.85
CA PRO A 338 20.61 9.70 4.74
C PRO A 338 21.30 8.34 4.84
N TRP A 339 22.51 8.23 5.39
CA TRP A 339 23.19 6.94 5.60
C TRP A 339 22.47 6.08 6.64
N THR A 340 22.06 6.69 7.75
CA THR A 340 21.33 5.99 8.80
C THR A 340 19.94 5.57 8.32
N ALA A 341 19.29 6.43 7.53
CA ALA A 341 18.02 6.09 6.90
C ALA A 341 18.16 4.90 5.93
N ALA A 342 19.20 4.89 5.08
CA ALA A 342 19.47 3.79 4.16
C ALA A 342 19.76 2.48 4.92
N ALA A 343 20.60 2.51 5.96
CA ALA A 343 20.88 1.35 6.80
C ALA A 343 19.63 0.80 7.49
N PHE A 344 18.78 1.67 8.03
CA PHE A 344 17.55 1.28 8.70
C PHE A 344 16.54 0.68 7.70
N ILE A 345 16.39 1.27 6.51
CA ILE A 345 15.56 0.71 5.44
C ILE A 345 16.08 -0.67 5.03
N ALA A 346 17.38 -0.79 4.75
CA ALA A 346 17.99 -2.07 4.38
C ALA A 346 17.74 -3.14 5.46
N TYR A 347 17.95 -2.80 6.73
CA TYR A 347 17.70 -3.71 7.86
C TYR A 347 16.25 -4.21 7.89
N MET A 348 15.27 -3.34 7.66
CA MET A 348 13.86 -3.73 7.68
C MET A 348 13.46 -4.66 6.53
N VAL A 349 14.08 -4.53 5.35
CA VAL A 349 13.67 -5.30 4.16
C VAL A 349 14.56 -6.51 3.86
N THR A 350 15.66 -6.71 4.61
CA THR A 350 16.61 -7.81 4.37
C THR A 350 16.87 -8.70 5.59
N VAL A 351 16.52 -8.24 6.81
CA VAL A 351 16.79 -8.97 8.06
C VAL A 351 15.48 -9.33 8.75
N GLU A 352 15.37 -10.58 9.19
CA GLU A 352 14.15 -11.07 9.88
C GLU A 352 13.82 -10.24 11.11
N ALA A 353 14.79 -9.96 11.98
CA ALA A 353 14.60 -9.13 13.18
C ALA A 353 14.15 -7.70 12.83
N GLY A 354 14.55 -7.16 11.68
CA GLY A 354 14.13 -5.86 11.17
C GLY A 354 12.69 -5.86 10.66
N PHE A 355 12.28 -6.97 10.03
CA PHE A 355 10.91 -7.12 9.54
C PHE A 355 9.91 -7.56 10.63
N HIS A 356 10.35 -8.28 11.65
CA HIS A 356 9.49 -8.86 12.68
C HIS A 356 8.46 -7.88 13.29
N PRO A 357 8.82 -6.61 13.62
CA PRO A 357 7.84 -5.63 14.12
C PRO A 357 6.67 -5.35 13.17
N TRP A 358 6.86 -5.56 11.87
CA TRP A 358 5.87 -5.28 10.83
C TRP A 358 5.01 -6.49 10.50
N GLY A 359 5.62 -7.67 10.52
CA GLY A 359 5.00 -8.91 10.12
C GLY A 359 4.17 -9.55 11.23
N LYS A 360 4.80 -9.82 12.37
CA LYS A 360 4.18 -10.57 13.46
C LYS A 360 2.90 -9.88 13.95
N ASP A 361 1.81 -10.63 13.99
CA ASP A 361 0.50 -10.20 14.46
C ASP A 361 -0.14 -9.02 13.69
N MET A 362 0.46 -8.55 12.61
CA MET A 362 -0.03 -7.39 11.85
C MET A 362 -0.63 -7.73 10.49
N GLY A 363 -0.47 -8.96 10.04
CA GLY A 363 -0.94 -9.37 8.73
C GLY A 363 -0.15 -8.77 7.56
N GLY A 364 1.07 -8.29 7.82
CA GLY A 364 1.93 -7.77 6.77
C GLY A 364 2.74 -8.86 6.11
N TYR A 365 2.71 -8.91 4.79
CA TYR A 365 3.54 -9.83 4.00
C TYR A 365 4.74 -9.08 3.46
N SER A 366 5.95 -9.49 3.85
CA SER A 366 7.18 -8.87 3.35
C SER A 366 7.24 -8.87 1.82
N ALA A 367 7.70 -7.78 1.23
CA ALA A 367 8.04 -7.72 -0.19
C ALA A 367 9.24 -8.63 -0.52
N ASN A 368 10.10 -8.91 0.48
CA ASN A 368 11.14 -9.91 0.39
C ASN A 368 10.57 -11.29 0.79
N PRO A 369 10.42 -12.25 -0.14
CA PRO A 369 9.83 -13.55 0.15
C PRO A 369 10.56 -14.34 1.24
N SER A 370 11.87 -14.15 1.38
CA SER A 370 12.68 -14.87 2.39
C SER A 370 12.34 -14.45 3.83
N LEU A 371 11.66 -13.30 4.01
CA LEU A 371 11.24 -12.77 5.31
C LEU A 371 9.75 -13.01 5.61
N ARG A 372 9.03 -13.65 4.70
CA ARG A 372 7.61 -13.93 4.92
C ARG A 372 7.45 -14.97 6.01
N LEU A 373 6.70 -14.58 7.02
CA LEU A 373 6.36 -15.45 8.14
C LEU A 373 5.02 -16.11 7.82
N ASP A 374 5.03 -17.28 7.25
CA ASP A 374 3.84 -18.08 7.04
C ASP A 374 3.96 -19.46 7.69
N HIS A 375 2.83 -20.16 7.86
CA HIS A 375 2.78 -21.46 8.50
C HIS A 375 3.43 -22.59 7.68
N THR A 376 3.88 -22.31 6.45
CA THR A 376 4.59 -23.25 5.60
C THR A 376 6.11 -23.11 5.73
N ARG A 377 6.56 -22.09 6.46
CA ARG A 377 7.96 -21.79 6.68
C ARG A 377 8.63 -22.84 7.58
N ASP A 378 9.87 -23.24 7.22
CA ASP A 378 10.70 -24.06 8.10
C ASP A 378 10.93 -23.35 9.45
N GLY A 379 10.68 -24.06 10.54
CA GLY A 379 10.78 -23.53 11.90
C GLY A 379 9.55 -22.80 12.42
N PHE A 380 8.44 -22.74 11.64
CA PHE A 380 7.18 -22.25 12.15
C PHE A 380 6.67 -23.14 13.30
N VAL A 381 6.30 -22.51 14.42
CA VAL A 381 5.77 -23.19 15.61
C VAL A 381 4.29 -22.82 15.76
N ASP A 382 3.40 -23.78 15.47
CA ASP A 382 1.97 -23.57 15.59
C ASP A 382 1.57 -23.19 17.03
N GLY A 383 0.74 -22.16 17.13
CA GLY A 383 0.30 -21.60 18.41
C GLY A 383 1.27 -20.61 19.07
N VAL A 384 2.51 -20.48 18.57
CA VAL A 384 3.50 -19.49 18.98
C VAL A 384 3.68 -18.47 17.86
N ASP A 385 3.86 -18.95 16.64
CA ASP A 385 3.97 -18.12 15.43
C ASP A 385 2.59 -18.03 14.79
N THR A 386 1.78 -17.10 15.26
CA THR A 386 0.44 -16.85 14.72
C THR A 386 0.52 -15.75 13.67
N PHE A 387 0.98 -16.10 12.50
CA PHE A 387 1.17 -15.08 11.48
C PHE A 387 0.37 -15.37 10.22
N PRO A 388 -0.16 -14.31 9.60
CA PRO A 388 -0.32 -12.92 10.08
C PRO A 388 -1.48 -12.74 11.05
N ALA A 389 -2.45 -13.59 11.01
CA ALA A 389 -3.53 -13.73 11.98
C ALA A 389 -3.97 -15.20 11.98
N LYS A 390 -4.60 -15.63 13.06
CA LYS A 390 -5.15 -16.99 13.15
C LYS A 390 -5.96 -17.32 11.89
N ASN A 391 -5.67 -18.46 11.26
CA ASN A 391 -6.30 -18.95 10.04
C ASN A 391 -6.01 -18.14 8.76
N ASP A 392 -5.04 -17.23 8.74
CA ASP A 392 -4.57 -16.66 7.49
C ASP A 392 -3.90 -17.77 6.66
N ARG A 393 -4.20 -17.77 5.38
CA ARG A 393 -3.69 -18.76 4.42
C ARG A 393 -2.36 -18.36 3.79
N GLY A 394 -1.79 -17.21 4.19
CA GLY A 394 -0.51 -16.71 3.71
C GLY A 394 -0.57 -15.95 2.38
N TYR A 395 0.50 -15.21 2.10
CA TYR A 395 0.59 -14.36 0.91
C TYR A 395 0.34 -15.11 -0.39
N ASP A 396 0.97 -16.26 -0.58
CA ASP A 396 0.87 -17.01 -1.83
C ASP A 396 -0.55 -17.49 -2.11
N TRP A 397 -1.32 -17.82 -1.08
CA TRP A 397 -2.73 -18.14 -1.25
C TRP A 397 -3.54 -16.93 -1.74
N TRP A 398 -3.26 -15.72 -1.20
CA TRP A 398 -3.97 -14.51 -1.58
C TRP A 398 -3.63 -14.02 -2.98
N VAL A 399 -2.38 -14.17 -3.42
CA VAL A 399 -1.91 -13.71 -4.73
C VAL A 399 -1.82 -14.80 -5.77
N SER A 400 -1.82 -16.08 -5.36
CA SER A 400 -1.78 -17.19 -6.30
C SER A 400 -3.00 -17.18 -7.19
N THR A 401 -2.78 -17.61 -8.39
CA THR A 401 -3.77 -17.72 -9.44
C THR A 401 -4.93 -18.63 -9.01
N GLY A 402 -5.97 -18.06 -8.45
CA GLY A 402 -7.30 -18.64 -8.50
C GLY A 402 -7.86 -18.58 -9.92
N VAL A 403 -9.15 -18.80 -10.07
CA VAL A 403 -9.86 -18.72 -11.36
C VAL A 403 -9.61 -17.38 -12.07
N TYR A 404 -9.20 -16.33 -11.37
CA TYR A 404 -9.06 -14.96 -11.85
C TYR A 404 -7.64 -14.37 -11.74
N GLY A 405 -6.62 -15.17 -11.44
CA GLY A 405 -5.24 -14.67 -11.37
C GLY A 405 -4.83 -14.04 -10.03
N GLY A 406 -5.58 -14.31 -8.97
CA GLY A 406 -5.34 -13.84 -7.60
C GLY A 406 -6.63 -13.43 -6.91
N ARG A 407 -6.62 -13.45 -5.57
CA ARG A 407 -7.80 -13.12 -4.76
C ARG A 407 -7.82 -11.69 -4.29
N LEU A 408 -6.66 -11.04 -4.26
CA LEU A 408 -6.54 -9.62 -3.92
C LEU A 408 -6.31 -8.77 -5.17
N ILE A 409 -6.89 -7.59 -5.16
CA ILE A 409 -6.45 -6.48 -5.99
C ILE A 409 -5.21 -5.90 -5.31
N ILE A 410 -4.07 -5.89 -5.99
CA ILE A 410 -2.80 -5.42 -5.41
C ILE A 410 -2.54 -3.98 -5.86
N GLU A 411 -2.15 -3.14 -4.92
CA GLU A 411 -1.83 -1.74 -5.18
C GLU A 411 -0.67 -1.59 -6.17
N ASP A 412 -0.91 -0.74 -7.18
CA ASP A 412 0.09 -0.25 -8.12
C ASP A 412 0.10 1.27 -8.05
N PRO A 413 1.10 1.87 -7.39
CA PRO A 413 1.14 3.31 -7.13
C PRO A 413 1.24 4.13 -8.42
N ILE A 414 1.89 3.59 -9.46
CA ILE A 414 2.02 4.27 -10.75
C ILE A 414 0.66 4.35 -11.44
N TYR A 415 -0.05 3.22 -11.49
CA TYR A 415 -1.40 3.21 -12.06
C TYR A 415 -2.36 4.09 -11.25
N ALA A 416 -2.42 3.89 -9.92
CA ALA A 416 -3.30 4.67 -9.04
C ALA A 416 -3.08 6.18 -9.21
N SER A 417 -1.81 6.63 -9.24
CA SER A 417 -1.46 8.02 -9.48
C SER A 417 -1.93 8.52 -10.85
N SER A 418 -1.77 7.71 -11.90
CA SER A 418 -2.14 8.09 -13.27
C SER A 418 -3.63 8.35 -13.48
N VAL A 419 -4.49 7.68 -12.71
CA VAL A 419 -5.94 7.81 -12.80
C VAL A 419 -6.56 8.64 -11.65
N ALA A 420 -5.78 8.99 -10.63
CA ALA A 420 -6.27 9.67 -9.43
C ALA A 420 -7.02 10.98 -9.75
N PHE A 421 -6.54 11.77 -10.71
CA PHE A 421 -7.18 13.03 -11.09
C PHE A 421 -8.51 12.79 -11.83
N THR A 422 -8.56 11.86 -12.79
CA THR A 422 -9.75 11.69 -13.65
C THR A 422 -10.79 10.77 -13.03
N VAL A 423 -10.39 9.59 -12.61
CA VAL A 423 -11.28 8.60 -11.97
C VAL A 423 -11.58 9.03 -10.55
N GLY A 424 -10.59 9.55 -9.81
CA GLY A 424 -10.77 10.02 -8.44
C GLY A 424 -11.78 11.15 -8.33
N GLU A 425 -11.72 12.18 -9.17
CA GLU A 425 -12.72 13.24 -9.24
C GLU A 425 -14.12 12.68 -9.49
N TRP A 426 -14.24 11.67 -10.35
CA TRP A 426 -15.53 11.04 -10.58
C TRP A 426 -16.03 10.29 -9.33
N ILE A 427 -15.16 9.52 -8.65
CA ILE A 427 -15.52 8.81 -7.41
C ILE A 427 -16.01 9.80 -6.35
N LEU A 428 -15.28 10.90 -6.14
CA LEU A 428 -15.65 11.94 -5.17
C LEU A 428 -16.91 12.73 -5.55
N SER A 429 -17.38 12.62 -6.80
CA SER A 429 -18.60 13.25 -7.27
C SER A 429 -19.85 12.36 -7.13
N LEU A 430 -19.70 11.12 -6.71
CA LEU A 430 -20.80 10.18 -6.45
C LEU A 430 -21.48 10.50 -5.13
#